data_08b77a7e2751d240e7abe2ae15bf6f1e
#
_entry.id   08b77a7e2751d240e7abe2ae15bf6f1e
#
_cell.length_a   1.000
_cell.length_b   1.000
_cell.length_c   1.000
_cell.angle_alpha   90.00
_cell.angle_beta   90.00
_cell.angle_gamma   90.00
#
_symmetry.space_group_name_H-M   'P 1'
#
loop_
_entity.id
_entity.type
_entity.pdbx_description
1 polymer ?
#
loop_
_entity_poly.entity_id
_entity_poly.type
_entity_poly.pdbx_seq_one_letter_code
_entity_poly.pdbx_strand_id
1 'polypeptide(L)'
;MYILLNEIYSSFSDVQAVGIDGTSKEKFDEILDSELSLIQRKIENNTYDFSFYKQKLIVKSINKTREISIPTLRDKLVIKYLDFYIRDKFEEVTKNILNAQQIIKKVKDSKNKYDSFIKVDIQNFFSSINHEILVNKLKSNIDDETILNLITKVITQSTVDVNTPFKQRIKYNNKEGLPQGLSISGLLSEIYLFDL
;
A
#
# COMPACT_ATOMS: atom_id res chain seq x y z
N MET A 1 11.27 14.08 9.72
CA MET A 1 10.60 13.54 8.50
C MET A 1 11.50 13.59 7.28
N TYR A 2 12.09 14.73 6.90
CA TYR A 2 12.94 14.87 5.70
C TYR A 2 14.04 13.79 5.59
N ILE A 3 14.83 13.60 6.63
CA ILE A 3 15.92 12.59 6.65
C ILE A 3 15.39 11.20 6.35
N LEU A 4 14.29 10.81 7.00
CA LEU A 4 13.66 9.50 6.79
C LEU A 4 13.12 9.36 5.36
N LEU A 5 12.50 10.39 4.79
CA LEU A 5 12.04 10.37 3.39
C LEU A 5 13.20 10.20 2.42
N ASN A 6 14.34 10.84 2.67
CA ASN A 6 15.55 10.70 1.84
C ASN A 6 16.15 9.29 1.94
N GLU A 7 16.20 8.71 3.14
CA GLU A 7 16.64 7.31 3.35
C GLU A 7 15.72 6.33 2.63
N ILE A 8 14.40 6.53 2.72
CA ILE A 8 13.42 5.70 1.99
C ILE A 8 13.65 5.83 0.49
N TYR A 9 13.82 7.04 -0.03
CA TYR A 9 14.07 7.26 -1.45
C TYR A 9 15.34 6.58 -1.92
N SER A 10 16.43 6.65 -1.16
CA SER A 10 17.70 5.99 -1.46
C SER A 10 17.58 4.46 -1.53
N SER A 11 16.54 3.88 -0.93
CA SER A 11 16.24 2.44 -1.02
C SER A 11 15.49 2.04 -2.30
N PHE A 12 15.04 3.01 -3.12
CA PHE A 12 14.34 2.70 -4.36
C PHE A 12 15.33 2.18 -5.41
N SER A 13 14.93 1.10 -6.12
CA SER A 13 15.68 0.61 -7.28
C SER A 13 15.68 1.64 -8.42
N ASP A 14 16.67 1.58 -9.29
CA ASP A 14 16.78 2.50 -10.45
C ASP A 14 15.59 2.39 -11.41
N VAL A 15 15.07 1.17 -11.57
CA VAL A 15 13.88 0.95 -12.40
C VAL A 15 12.63 1.06 -11.54
N GLN A 16 11.87 2.13 -11.75
CA GLN A 16 10.58 2.37 -11.10
C GLN A 16 9.44 2.38 -12.10
N ALA A 17 8.29 1.85 -11.69
CA ALA A 17 7.07 2.01 -12.47
C ALA A 17 6.63 3.48 -12.44
N VAL A 18 6.40 4.04 -13.63
CA VAL A 18 5.99 5.44 -13.82
C VAL A 18 4.49 5.58 -13.51
N GLY A 19 4.16 6.52 -12.65
CA GLY A 19 2.78 6.85 -12.26
C GLY A 19 1.99 7.56 -13.36
N ILE A 20 0.85 8.12 -13.00
CA ILE A 20 -0.06 8.79 -13.95
C ILE A 20 0.47 10.15 -14.41
N ASP A 21 1.40 10.73 -13.65
CA ASP A 21 2.06 12.01 -13.95
C ASP A 21 3.18 11.90 -15.01
N GLY A 22 3.57 10.67 -15.36
CA GLY A 22 4.64 10.41 -16.32
C GLY A 22 6.05 10.71 -15.80
N THR A 23 6.23 10.97 -14.50
CA THR A 23 7.54 11.29 -13.92
C THR A 23 8.38 10.03 -13.77
N SER A 24 9.53 9.96 -14.46
CA SER A 24 10.52 8.90 -14.28
C SER A 24 11.41 9.16 -13.05
N LYS A 25 12.18 8.12 -12.62
CA LYS A 25 13.10 8.28 -11.50
C LYS A 25 14.17 9.33 -11.79
N GLU A 26 14.74 9.36 -12.99
CA GLU A 26 15.78 10.32 -13.38
C GLU A 26 15.26 11.78 -13.27
N LYS A 27 14.04 12.05 -13.75
CA LYS A 27 13.41 13.36 -13.60
C LYS A 27 13.11 13.72 -12.15
N PHE A 28 12.76 12.72 -11.34
CA PHE A 28 12.50 12.94 -9.93
C PHE A 28 13.79 13.22 -9.15
N ASP A 29 14.92 12.57 -9.53
CA ASP A 29 16.25 12.83 -8.96
C ASP A 29 16.67 14.30 -9.11
N GLU A 30 16.37 14.93 -10.27
CA GLU A 30 16.67 16.34 -10.53
C GLU A 30 15.95 17.32 -9.57
N ILE A 31 14.79 16.93 -9.04
CA ILE A 31 13.94 17.78 -8.18
C ILE A 31 13.76 17.21 -6.77
N LEU A 32 14.56 16.23 -6.38
CA LEU A 32 14.38 15.45 -5.15
C LEU A 32 14.24 16.32 -3.90
N ASP A 33 15.17 17.23 -3.68
CA ASP A 33 15.18 18.07 -2.47
C ASP A 33 13.93 18.96 -2.36
N SER A 34 13.47 19.50 -3.48
CA SER A 34 12.26 20.29 -3.54
C SER A 34 11.01 19.44 -3.26
N GLU A 35 10.98 18.21 -3.77
CA GLU A 35 9.90 17.26 -3.55
C GLU A 35 9.83 16.78 -2.09
N LEU A 36 10.98 16.43 -1.49
CA LEU A 36 11.05 16.06 -0.07
C LEU A 36 10.54 17.19 0.84
N SER A 37 10.98 18.42 0.57
CA SER A 37 10.54 19.61 1.32
C SER A 37 9.04 19.87 1.14
N LEU A 38 8.52 19.68 -0.08
CA LEU A 38 7.10 19.83 -0.39
C LEU A 38 6.25 18.77 0.32
N ILE A 39 6.67 17.50 0.30
CA ILE A 39 6.00 16.39 1.00
C ILE A 39 5.92 16.70 2.49
N GLN A 40 7.06 17.03 3.12
CA GLN A 40 7.10 17.35 4.55
C GLN A 40 6.12 18.47 4.90
N ARG A 41 6.21 19.61 4.22
CA ARG A 41 5.33 20.76 4.46
C ARG A 41 3.85 20.40 4.29
N LYS A 42 3.48 19.61 3.28
CA LYS A 42 2.09 19.22 3.04
C LYS A 42 1.56 18.27 4.10
N ILE A 43 2.39 17.36 4.60
CA ILE A 43 2.00 16.45 5.68
C ILE A 43 1.85 17.23 6.99
N GLU A 44 2.82 18.07 7.35
CA GLU A 44 2.77 18.90 8.56
C GLU A 44 1.54 19.83 8.59
N ASN A 45 1.14 20.35 7.43
CA ASN A 45 -0.05 21.19 7.30
C ASN A 45 -1.35 20.40 7.07
N ASN A 46 -1.31 19.08 7.09
CA ASN A 46 -2.46 18.19 6.79
C ASN A 46 -3.13 18.47 5.44
N THR A 47 -2.35 18.92 4.45
CA THR A 47 -2.80 19.29 3.09
C THR A 47 -2.29 18.33 2.01
N TYR A 48 -1.69 17.20 2.41
CA TYR A 48 -1.24 16.21 1.45
C TYR A 48 -2.42 15.47 0.83
N ASP A 49 -2.48 15.46 -0.51
CA ASP A 49 -3.43 14.67 -1.29
C ASP A 49 -2.69 13.78 -2.28
N PHE A 50 -3.15 12.54 -2.41
CA PHE A 50 -2.61 11.57 -3.36
C PHE A 50 -3.15 11.82 -4.76
N SER A 51 -2.28 11.64 -5.75
CA SER A 51 -2.67 11.58 -7.16
C SER A 51 -3.47 10.31 -7.44
N PHE A 52 -4.27 10.30 -8.51
CA PHE A 52 -4.87 9.06 -9.00
C PHE A 52 -3.80 8.01 -9.28
N TYR A 53 -4.09 6.76 -8.92
CA TYR A 53 -3.22 5.65 -9.29
C TYR A 53 -3.40 5.31 -10.76
N LYS A 54 -2.29 5.07 -11.46
CA LYS A 54 -2.31 4.58 -12.83
C LYS A 54 -2.67 3.10 -12.84
N GLN A 55 -3.68 2.74 -13.62
CA GLN A 55 -4.10 1.36 -13.83
C GLN A 55 -3.07 0.58 -14.66
N LYS A 56 -2.75 -0.63 -14.21
CA LYS A 56 -2.07 -1.66 -15.01
C LYS A 56 -2.82 -2.97 -14.87
N LEU A 57 -3.27 -3.52 -15.98
CA LEU A 57 -3.94 -4.82 -16.00
C LEU A 57 -2.91 -5.94 -16.23
N ILE A 58 -2.95 -6.96 -15.39
CA ILE A 58 -2.12 -8.16 -15.49
C ILE A 58 -3.05 -9.35 -15.73
N VAL A 59 -2.81 -10.10 -16.81
CA VAL A 59 -3.56 -11.33 -17.11
C VAL A 59 -3.10 -12.44 -16.15
N LYS A 60 -4.02 -13.00 -15.37
CA LYS A 60 -3.76 -14.15 -14.48
C LYS A 60 -4.03 -15.50 -15.14
N SER A 61 -5.10 -15.56 -15.93
CA SER A 61 -5.52 -16.76 -16.67
C SER A 61 -6.52 -16.34 -17.76
N ILE A 62 -6.99 -17.28 -18.55
CA ILE A 62 -8.04 -17.05 -19.55
C ILE A 62 -9.24 -16.40 -18.82
N ASN A 63 -9.62 -15.19 -19.25
CA ASN A 63 -10.74 -14.39 -18.72
C ASN A 63 -10.58 -13.86 -17.28
N LYS A 64 -9.38 -13.87 -16.71
CA LYS A 64 -9.13 -13.24 -15.39
C LYS A 64 -7.98 -12.23 -15.46
N THR A 65 -8.31 -10.97 -15.26
CA THR A 65 -7.34 -9.89 -15.12
C THR A 65 -7.24 -9.45 -13.67
N ARG A 66 -6.07 -8.96 -13.29
CA ARG A 66 -5.80 -8.30 -12.01
C ARG A 66 -5.44 -6.86 -12.28
N GLU A 67 -6.15 -5.95 -11.62
CA GLU A 67 -5.83 -4.53 -11.63
C GLU A 67 -4.72 -4.25 -10.63
N ILE A 68 -3.69 -3.52 -11.07
CA ILE A 68 -2.60 -3.03 -10.23
C ILE A 68 -2.61 -1.52 -10.25
N SER A 69 -2.57 -0.94 -9.06
CA SER A 69 -2.52 0.49 -8.82
C SER A 69 -1.07 0.96 -8.75
N ILE A 70 -0.67 1.84 -9.65
CA ILE A 70 0.69 2.40 -9.69
C ILE A 70 0.64 3.86 -9.23
N PRO A 71 1.17 4.19 -8.05
CA PRO A 71 1.25 5.56 -7.56
C PRO A 71 2.33 6.36 -8.30
N THR A 72 2.27 7.70 -8.23
CA THR A 72 3.39 8.56 -8.62
C THR A 72 4.60 8.30 -7.71
N LEU A 73 5.81 8.72 -8.12
CA LEU A 73 7.00 8.55 -7.26
C LEU A 73 6.88 9.31 -5.94
N ARG A 74 6.29 10.51 -5.97
CA ARG A 74 5.98 11.29 -4.77
C ARG A 74 5.07 10.51 -3.83
N ASP A 75 3.97 10.00 -4.34
CA ASP A 75 2.99 9.25 -3.56
C ASP A 75 3.56 7.93 -3.05
N LYS A 76 4.38 7.25 -3.88
CA LYS A 76 5.07 6.02 -3.50
C LYS A 76 5.97 6.22 -2.29
N LEU A 77 6.67 7.36 -2.25
CA LEU A 77 7.52 7.74 -1.13
C LEU A 77 6.72 7.93 0.17
N VAL A 78 5.58 8.65 0.08
CA VAL A 78 4.69 8.83 1.24
C VAL A 78 4.05 7.50 1.68
N ILE A 79 3.59 6.68 0.73
CA ILE A 79 3.03 5.35 1.04
C ILE A 79 4.09 4.47 1.72
N LYS A 80 5.35 4.55 1.31
CA LYS A 80 6.43 3.80 1.93
C LYS A 80 6.77 4.32 3.33
N TYR A 81 6.71 5.63 3.53
CA TYR A 81 6.82 6.24 4.86
C TYR A 81 5.72 5.72 5.80
N LEU A 82 4.46 5.67 5.32
CA LEU A 82 3.36 5.10 6.10
C LEU A 82 3.55 3.61 6.40
N ASP A 83 4.07 2.82 5.44
CA ASP A 83 4.41 1.40 5.65
C ASP A 83 5.41 1.22 6.81
N PHE A 84 6.47 2.04 6.86
CA PHE A 84 7.41 2.02 7.98
C PHE A 84 6.75 2.41 9.31
N TYR A 85 5.97 3.48 9.31
CA TYR A 85 5.27 3.95 10.50
C TYR A 85 4.33 2.88 11.08
N ILE A 86 3.52 2.26 10.22
CA ILE A 86 2.57 1.21 10.65
C ILE A 86 3.32 -0.02 11.15
N ARG A 87 4.41 -0.42 10.52
CA ARG A 87 5.22 -1.55 10.99
C ARG A 87 5.75 -1.36 12.40
N ASP A 88 6.18 -0.16 12.74
CA ASP A 88 6.62 0.21 14.08
C ASP A 88 5.47 0.09 15.11
N LYS A 89 4.27 0.58 14.75
CA LYS A 89 3.10 0.54 15.64
C LYS A 89 2.45 -0.83 15.78
N PHE A 90 2.62 -1.71 14.80
CA PHE A 90 2.02 -3.05 14.74
C PHE A 90 3.10 -4.15 14.74
N GLU A 91 4.09 -4.06 15.63
CA GLU A 91 5.17 -5.04 15.72
C GLU A 91 4.68 -6.48 15.92
N GLU A 92 3.63 -6.70 16.71
CA GLU A 92 3.08 -8.03 16.93
C GLU A 92 2.56 -8.66 15.64
N VAL A 93 1.84 -7.88 14.82
CA VAL A 93 1.37 -8.34 13.51
C VAL A 93 2.57 -8.63 12.60
N THR A 94 3.52 -7.69 12.51
CA THR A 94 4.65 -7.80 11.59
C THR A 94 5.60 -8.94 11.92
N LYS A 95 5.79 -9.28 13.19
CA LYS A 95 6.58 -10.43 13.64
C LYS A 95 5.96 -11.77 13.23
N ASN A 96 4.64 -11.81 13.05
CA ASN A 96 3.91 -13.02 12.65
C ASN A 96 3.76 -13.19 11.14
N ILE A 97 4.11 -12.18 10.34
CA ILE A 97 4.10 -12.28 8.87
C ILE A 97 5.25 -13.18 8.42
N LEU A 98 4.92 -14.38 7.97
CA LEU A 98 5.89 -15.34 7.49
C LEU A 98 6.11 -15.20 5.98
N ASN A 99 7.36 -15.26 5.55
CA ASN A 99 7.65 -15.40 4.12
C ASN A 99 7.36 -16.83 3.61
N ALA A 100 7.31 -17.00 2.29
CA ALA A 100 6.97 -18.29 1.67
C ALA A 100 7.90 -19.44 2.15
N GLN A 101 9.19 -19.17 2.33
CA GLN A 101 10.16 -20.19 2.80
C GLN A 101 9.89 -20.61 4.24
N GLN A 102 9.58 -19.64 5.12
CA GLN A 102 9.21 -19.90 6.51
C GLN A 102 7.91 -20.70 6.60
N ILE A 103 6.91 -20.39 5.76
CA ILE A 103 5.65 -21.16 5.68
C ILE A 103 5.93 -22.60 5.25
N ILE A 104 6.73 -22.79 4.19
CA ILE A 104 7.10 -24.14 3.70
C ILE A 104 7.83 -24.92 4.81
N LYS A 105 8.77 -24.29 5.52
CA LYS A 105 9.47 -24.90 6.64
C LYS A 105 8.49 -25.33 7.73
N LYS A 106 7.61 -24.42 8.16
CA LYS A 106 6.59 -24.70 9.19
C LYS A 106 5.67 -25.86 8.81
N VAL A 107 5.25 -25.96 7.54
CA VAL A 107 4.45 -27.08 7.02
C VAL A 107 5.27 -28.37 7.06
N LYS A 108 6.52 -28.37 6.61
CA LYS A 108 7.41 -29.55 6.65
C LYS A 108 7.63 -30.06 8.08
N ASP A 109 7.89 -29.16 9.02
CA ASP A 109 8.13 -29.51 10.43
C ASP A 109 6.86 -30.06 11.10
N SER A 110 5.68 -29.70 10.59
CA SER A 110 4.38 -30.18 11.08
C SER A 110 3.95 -31.52 10.46
N LYS A 111 4.60 -31.99 9.38
CA LYS A 111 4.18 -33.18 8.61
C LYS A 111 4.03 -34.45 9.47
N ASN A 112 4.87 -34.61 10.49
CA ASN A 112 4.85 -35.80 11.36
C ASN A 112 3.90 -35.65 12.57
N LYS A 113 3.24 -34.49 12.70
CA LYS A 113 2.33 -34.19 13.83
C LYS A 113 0.86 -34.34 13.46
N TYR A 114 0.54 -34.31 12.17
CA TYR A 114 -0.82 -34.28 11.66
C TYR A 114 -0.98 -35.23 10.48
N ASP A 115 -2.12 -35.95 10.43
CA ASP A 115 -2.44 -36.92 9.38
C ASP A 115 -3.07 -36.23 8.14
N SER A 116 -3.56 -35.02 8.30
CA SER A 116 -4.21 -34.26 7.22
C SER A 116 -3.98 -32.76 7.36
N PHE A 117 -4.23 -32.01 6.29
CA PHE A 117 -4.21 -30.55 6.29
C PHE A 117 -5.36 -30.00 5.46
N ILE A 118 -5.82 -28.82 5.84
CA ILE A 118 -6.82 -28.05 5.09
C ILE A 118 -6.14 -26.76 4.59
N LYS A 119 -6.28 -26.48 3.30
CA LYS A 119 -5.90 -25.20 2.71
C LYS A 119 -7.16 -24.42 2.40
N VAL A 120 -7.26 -23.22 2.96
CA VAL A 120 -8.35 -22.28 2.70
C VAL A 120 -7.81 -21.04 1.99
N ASP A 121 -8.65 -20.38 1.21
CA ASP A 121 -8.34 -19.11 0.54
C ASP A 121 -9.58 -18.21 0.62
N ILE A 122 -9.37 -16.92 0.86
CA ILE A 122 -10.45 -15.96 0.95
C ILE A 122 -10.68 -15.38 -0.45
N GLN A 123 -11.84 -15.65 -1.01
CA GLN A 123 -12.21 -15.15 -2.32
C GLN A 123 -12.33 -13.62 -2.30
N ASN A 124 -11.70 -12.96 -3.28
CA ASN A 124 -11.76 -11.51 -3.44
C ASN A 124 -11.33 -10.70 -2.21
N PHE A 125 -10.46 -11.23 -1.37
CA PHE A 125 -10.11 -10.67 -0.06
C PHE A 125 -9.77 -9.18 -0.13
N PHE A 126 -8.81 -8.78 -1.00
CA PHE A 126 -8.40 -7.37 -1.11
C PHE A 126 -9.52 -6.41 -1.50
N SER A 127 -10.48 -6.85 -2.32
CA SER A 127 -11.61 -6.02 -2.77
C SER A 127 -12.77 -5.98 -1.78
N SER A 128 -12.78 -6.85 -0.77
CA SER A 128 -13.84 -6.94 0.24
C SER A 128 -13.46 -6.39 1.63
N ILE A 129 -12.25 -5.84 1.78
CA ILE A 129 -11.80 -5.24 3.05
C ILE A 129 -12.62 -3.97 3.32
N ASN A 130 -13.38 -3.99 4.41
CA ASN A 130 -14.18 -2.84 4.85
C ASN A 130 -13.28 -1.77 5.46
N HIS A 131 -13.34 -0.53 4.94
CA HIS A 131 -12.49 0.56 5.38
C HIS A 131 -12.76 1.01 6.81
N GLU A 132 -14.03 1.02 7.25
CA GLU A 132 -14.38 1.42 8.61
C GLU A 132 -13.79 0.46 9.64
N ILE A 133 -13.93 -0.84 9.41
CA ILE A 133 -13.33 -1.87 10.27
C ILE A 133 -11.81 -1.74 10.30
N LEU A 134 -11.17 -1.56 9.14
CA LEU A 134 -9.73 -1.39 9.05
C LEU A 134 -9.26 -0.15 9.81
N VAL A 135 -9.89 1.00 9.59
CA VAL A 135 -9.54 2.26 10.27
C VAL A 135 -9.73 2.15 11.78
N ASN A 136 -10.80 1.48 12.24
CA ASN A 136 -11.01 1.25 13.68
C ASN A 136 -9.91 0.35 14.28
N LYS A 137 -9.44 -0.68 13.56
CA LYS A 137 -8.29 -1.48 13.99
C LYS A 137 -6.99 -0.65 14.02
N LEU A 138 -6.79 0.24 13.07
CA LEU A 138 -5.61 1.12 13.06
C LEU A 138 -5.60 2.09 14.25
N LYS A 139 -6.76 2.61 14.63
CA LYS A 139 -6.92 3.52 15.78
C LYS A 139 -6.54 2.89 17.12
N SER A 140 -6.50 1.58 17.25
CA SER A 140 -6.06 0.92 18.50
C SER A 140 -4.58 1.16 18.82
N ASN A 141 -3.75 1.44 17.80
CA ASN A 141 -2.29 1.60 17.95
C ASN A 141 -1.76 2.92 17.38
N ILE A 142 -2.59 3.68 16.68
CA ILE A 142 -2.21 4.95 16.05
C ILE A 142 -3.11 6.06 16.57
N ASP A 143 -2.54 6.97 17.36
CA ASP A 143 -3.24 8.15 17.90
C ASP A 143 -3.09 9.38 16.97
N ASP A 144 -2.15 9.34 16.01
CA ASP A 144 -1.89 10.45 15.10
C ASP A 144 -2.97 10.53 14.00
N GLU A 145 -3.89 11.47 14.16
CA GLU A 145 -4.98 11.72 13.21
C GLU A 145 -4.47 12.12 11.80
N THR A 146 -3.31 12.76 11.69
CA THR A 146 -2.71 13.07 10.38
C THR A 146 -2.33 11.79 9.65
N ILE A 147 -1.72 10.85 10.34
CA ILE A 147 -1.34 9.54 9.78
C ILE A 147 -2.59 8.73 9.41
N LEU A 148 -3.60 8.67 10.28
CA LEU A 148 -4.86 7.97 10.00
C LEU A 148 -5.57 8.57 8.78
N ASN A 149 -5.59 9.89 8.65
CA ASN A 149 -6.15 10.58 7.49
C ASN A 149 -5.36 10.25 6.20
N LEU A 150 -4.03 10.24 6.25
CA LEU A 150 -3.20 9.84 5.11
C LEU A 150 -3.47 8.39 4.69
N ILE A 151 -3.54 7.45 5.64
CA ILE A 151 -3.86 6.05 5.34
C ILE A 151 -5.24 5.94 4.69
N THR A 152 -6.24 6.65 5.24
CA THR A 152 -7.59 6.69 4.67
C THR A 152 -7.57 7.22 3.24
N LYS A 153 -6.84 8.30 2.97
CA LYS A 153 -6.66 8.83 1.61
C LYS A 153 -6.00 7.83 0.66
N VAL A 154 -5.01 7.05 1.13
CA VAL A 154 -4.36 5.99 0.33
C VAL A 154 -5.34 4.92 -0.08
N ILE A 155 -6.13 4.39 0.85
CA ILE A 155 -7.02 3.26 0.56
C ILE A 155 -8.27 3.66 -0.24
N THR A 156 -8.68 4.92 -0.14
CA THR A 156 -9.84 5.46 -0.88
C THR A 156 -9.48 6.07 -2.24
N GLN A 157 -8.18 6.20 -2.57
CA GLN A 157 -7.78 6.80 -3.84
C GLN A 157 -8.10 5.90 -5.02
N SER A 158 -8.62 6.51 -6.09
CA SER A 158 -9.07 5.80 -7.28
C SER A 158 -7.91 5.41 -8.20
N THR A 159 -8.03 4.22 -8.79
CA THR A 159 -7.18 3.74 -9.89
C THR A 159 -7.87 4.06 -11.21
N VAL A 160 -7.15 4.66 -12.15
CA VAL A 160 -7.71 5.12 -13.42
C VAL A 160 -6.80 4.73 -14.59
N ASP A 161 -7.39 4.46 -15.74
CA ASP A 161 -6.64 4.28 -16.99
C ASP A 161 -5.93 5.59 -17.37
N VAL A 162 -4.71 5.50 -17.88
CA VAL A 162 -3.89 6.66 -18.26
C VAL A 162 -4.53 7.50 -19.38
N ASN A 163 -5.31 6.87 -20.23
CA ASN A 163 -6.00 7.53 -21.33
C ASN A 163 -7.28 8.26 -20.89
N THR A 164 -7.73 8.06 -19.63
CA THR A 164 -8.90 8.76 -19.10
C THR A 164 -8.61 10.25 -19.00
N PRO A 165 -9.35 11.12 -19.71
CA PRO A 165 -9.16 12.57 -19.61
C PRO A 165 -9.31 13.06 -18.17
N PHE A 166 -8.48 14.02 -17.76
CA PHE A 166 -8.45 14.50 -16.37
C PHE A 166 -9.84 14.88 -15.83
N LYS A 167 -10.67 15.55 -16.64
CA LYS A 167 -12.04 15.96 -16.27
C LYS A 167 -12.98 14.77 -16.02
N GLN A 168 -12.66 13.58 -16.53
CA GLN A 168 -13.44 12.35 -16.38
C GLN A 168 -12.90 11.43 -15.28
N ARG A 169 -11.75 11.78 -14.69
CA ARG A 169 -11.20 11.04 -13.56
C ARG A 169 -12.00 11.36 -12.31
N ILE A 170 -12.83 10.41 -11.91
CA ILE A 170 -13.73 10.57 -10.76
C ILE A 170 -13.09 9.91 -9.55
N LYS A 171 -13.06 10.61 -8.41
CA LYS A 171 -12.78 10.01 -7.13
C LYS A 171 -14.01 9.22 -6.69
N TYR A 172 -13.92 7.91 -6.74
CA TYR A 172 -14.94 7.06 -6.15
C TYR A 172 -14.74 7.02 -4.64
N ASN A 173 -15.80 7.31 -3.90
CA ASN A 173 -15.76 7.15 -2.44
C ASN A 173 -16.00 5.67 -2.10
N ASN A 174 -15.01 4.84 -2.39
CA ASN A 174 -15.08 3.42 -2.09
C ASN A 174 -15.02 3.23 -0.58
N LYS A 175 -15.98 2.49 -0.04
CA LYS A 175 -15.99 2.09 1.38
C LYS A 175 -15.32 0.74 1.62
N GLU A 176 -14.91 0.08 0.56
CA GLU A 176 -14.35 -1.28 0.57
C GLU A 176 -13.21 -1.39 -0.43
N GLY A 177 -12.31 -2.33 -0.13
CA GLY A 177 -11.21 -2.75 -0.98
C GLY A 177 -9.92 -1.97 -0.77
N LEU A 178 -8.79 -2.68 -0.96
CA LEU A 178 -7.46 -2.09 -0.96
C LEU A 178 -6.89 -2.05 -2.37
N PRO A 179 -6.30 -0.92 -2.78
CA PRO A 179 -5.58 -0.85 -4.05
C PRO A 179 -4.46 -1.89 -4.10
N GLN A 180 -4.44 -2.72 -5.14
CA GLN A 180 -3.42 -3.77 -5.26
C GLN A 180 -2.14 -3.22 -5.90
N GLY A 181 -1.00 -3.59 -5.35
CA GLY A 181 0.31 -3.15 -5.86
C GLY A 181 0.99 -2.06 -5.02
N LEU A 182 0.32 -1.50 -4.02
CA LEU A 182 0.93 -0.58 -3.07
C LEU A 182 1.73 -1.36 -2.01
N SER A 183 2.85 -0.80 -1.54
CA SER A 183 3.69 -1.43 -0.51
C SER A 183 2.95 -1.67 0.82
N ILE A 184 2.00 -0.82 1.14
CA ILE A 184 1.23 -0.85 2.38
C ILE A 184 0.07 -1.86 2.37
N SER A 185 -0.47 -2.22 1.18
CA SER A 185 -1.72 -2.99 1.08
C SER A 185 -1.63 -4.39 1.71
N GLY A 186 -0.47 -5.05 1.58
CA GLY A 186 -0.23 -6.34 2.24
C GLY A 186 -0.26 -6.22 3.76
N LEU A 187 0.42 -5.23 4.33
CA LEU A 187 0.44 -4.99 5.77
C LEU A 187 -0.95 -4.66 6.32
N LEU A 188 -1.70 -3.79 5.62
CA LEU A 188 -3.08 -3.46 6.01
C LEU A 188 -4.01 -4.67 5.98
N SER A 189 -3.80 -5.60 5.03
CA SER A 189 -4.57 -6.83 4.96
C SER A 189 -4.27 -7.79 6.12
N GLU A 190 -3.03 -7.87 6.57
CA GLU A 190 -2.65 -8.65 7.75
C GLU A 190 -3.22 -8.05 9.04
N ILE A 191 -3.17 -6.71 9.20
CA ILE A 191 -3.80 -6.03 10.33
C ILE A 191 -5.31 -6.28 10.34
N TYR A 192 -5.95 -6.27 9.17
CA TYR A 192 -7.38 -6.53 9.06
C TYR A 192 -7.76 -7.93 9.57
N LEU A 193 -6.92 -8.95 9.27
CA LEU A 193 -7.13 -10.34 9.70
C LEU A 193 -6.64 -10.64 11.12
N PHE A 194 -5.82 -9.77 11.69
CA PHE A 194 -5.30 -9.98 13.04
C PHE A 194 -6.46 -9.98 14.02
N ASP A 195 -6.52 -10.96 14.92
CA ASP A 195 -7.60 -11.25 15.88
C ASP A 195 -8.84 -11.98 15.28
N LEU A 196 -8.75 -12.52 14.06
CA LEU A 196 -9.68 -13.51 13.51
C LEU A 196 -9.10 -14.92 13.74
#